data_72c2c2133aebc61c99b8c4d14a50647f
#
_entry.id   72c2c2133aebc61c99b8c4d14a50647f
#
_cell.length_a   1.000
_cell.length_b   1.000
_cell.length_c   1.000
_cell.angle_alpha   90.00
_cell.angle_beta   90.00
_cell.angle_gamma   90.00
#
_symmetry.space_group_name_H-M   'P 1'
#
loop_
_entity.id
_entity.type
_entity.pdbx_description
1 polymer ?
#
loop_
_entity_poly.entity_id
_entity_poly.type
_entity_poly.pdbx_seq_one_letter_code
_entity_poly.pdbx_strand_id
1 'polypeptide(L)'
;MAQQIISDEQKAKLRILSAKYDTEYIKFKDGDERMLQFTGDHTDGKSDKFGTDQVTWDVIDINNTFVPHKWSVSSKKANHTVSEYLQRDQVQLRIKRIGEGTTTRWDINPF
;
A
#
# COMPACT_ATOMS: atom_id res chain seq x y z
N MET A 1 -20.10 -38.85 5.74
CA MET A 1 -20.91 -37.67 5.55
C MET A 1 -20.11 -36.44 5.98
N ALA A 2 -19.86 -35.55 5.05
CA ALA A 2 -19.12 -34.31 5.37
C ALA A 2 -20.04 -33.40 6.18
N GLN A 3 -19.61 -33.05 7.37
CA GLN A 3 -20.29 -32.04 8.18
C GLN A 3 -19.55 -30.72 8.01
N GLN A 4 -20.31 -29.67 7.92
CA GLN A 4 -19.76 -28.34 7.99
C GLN A 4 -19.35 -28.07 9.44
N ILE A 5 -18.07 -28.13 9.72
CA ILE A 5 -17.50 -27.93 11.05
C ILE A 5 -17.38 -26.42 11.34
N ILE A 6 -17.12 -25.64 10.30
CA ILE A 6 -16.88 -24.20 10.42
C ILE A 6 -18.07 -23.46 9.80
N SER A 7 -18.71 -22.61 10.58
CA SER A 7 -19.83 -21.80 10.12
C SER A 7 -19.37 -20.71 9.14
N ASP A 8 -20.29 -20.15 8.39
CA ASP A 8 -19.99 -19.06 7.46
C ASP A 8 -19.46 -17.83 8.22
N GLU A 9 -19.97 -17.58 9.42
CA GLU A 9 -19.48 -16.50 10.28
C GLU A 9 -18.03 -16.72 10.70
N GLN A 10 -17.68 -17.95 11.06
CA GLN A 10 -16.30 -18.30 11.40
C GLN A 10 -15.38 -18.20 10.19
N LYS A 11 -15.86 -18.61 9.02
CA LYS A 11 -15.08 -18.44 7.77
C LYS A 11 -14.81 -16.99 7.46
N ALA A 12 -15.78 -16.11 7.70
CA ALA A 12 -15.59 -14.68 7.51
C ALA A 12 -14.51 -14.13 8.44
N LYS A 13 -14.52 -14.54 9.72
CA LYS A 13 -13.49 -14.16 10.69
C LYS A 13 -12.10 -14.67 10.29
N LEU A 14 -12.02 -15.91 9.80
CA LEU A 14 -10.77 -16.48 9.32
C LEU A 14 -10.25 -15.75 8.10
N ARG A 15 -11.13 -15.31 7.22
CA ARG A 15 -10.77 -14.54 6.04
C ARG A 15 -10.16 -13.19 6.42
N ILE A 16 -10.73 -12.53 7.42
CA ILE A 16 -10.19 -11.27 7.96
C ILE A 16 -8.83 -11.51 8.62
N LEU A 17 -8.71 -12.59 9.39
CA LEU A 17 -7.46 -12.96 10.02
C LEU A 17 -6.36 -13.24 8.99
N SER A 18 -6.69 -14.00 7.95
CA SER A 18 -5.78 -14.30 6.85
C SER A 18 -5.32 -13.04 6.15
N ALA A 19 -6.23 -12.13 5.82
CA ALA A 19 -5.92 -10.86 5.19
C ALA A 19 -4.98 -10.00 6.05
N LYS A 20 -5.12 -10.07 7.37
CA LYS A 20 -4.26 -9.34 8.30
C LYS A 20 -2.80 -9.80 8.23
N TYR A 21 -2.57 -11.09 8.02
CA TYR A 21 -1.23 -11.66 7.92
C TYR A 21 -0.71 -11.74 6.49
N ASP A 22 -1.61 -11.78 5.52
CA ASP A 22 -1.28 -11.87 4.09
C ASP A 22 -1.35 -10.49 3.42
N THR A 23 -0.92 -9.46 4.14
CA THR A 23 -0.84 -8.11 3.58
C THR A 23 0.05 -8.10 2.34
N GLU A 24 -0.49 -7.64 1.23
CA GLU A 24 0.26 -7.52 -0.01
C GLU A 24 1.03 -6.20 -0.08
N TYR A 25 2.31 -6.30 -0.41
CA TYR A 25 3.12 -5.14 -0.75
C TYR A 25 2.90 -4.80 -2.22
N ILE A 26 2.56 -3.56 -2.49
CA ILE A 26 2.40 -3.08 -3.86
C ILE A 26 3.77 -2.89 -4.49
N LYS A 27 3.98 -3.53 -5.64
CA LYS A 27 5.19 -3.37 -6.43
C LYS A 27 4.84 -2.66 -7.73
N PHE A 28 5.60 -1.62 -8.02
CA PHE A 28 5.46 -0.86 -9.25
C PHE A 28 6.59 -1.20 -10.21
N LYS A 29 6.23 -1.37 -11.47
CA LYS A 29 7.18 -1.38 -12.59
C LYS A 29 7.16 -0.02 -13.26
N ASP A 30 8.15 0.26 -14.10
CA ASP A 30 8.16 1.48 -14.89
C ASP A 30 6.86 1.63 -15.68
N GLY A 31 6.19 2.76 -15.50
CA GLY A 31 4.93 3.06 -16.16
C GLY A 31 3.68 2.58 -15.41
N ASP A 32 3.82 1.79 -14.35
CA ASP A 32 2.67 1.33 -13.58
C ASP A 32 2.02 2.49 -12.85
N GLU A 33 0.69 2.48 -12.87
CA GLU A 33 -0.14 3.47 -12.19
C GLU A 33 -1.18 2.75 -11.34
N ARG A 34 -1.35 3.22 -10.11
CA ARG A 34 -2.37 2.69 -9.21
C ARG A 34 -3.08 3.81 -8.48
N MET A 35 -4.36 3.59 -8.23
CA MET A 35 -5.18 4.49 -7.42
C MET A 35 -5.28 3.90 -6.02
N LEU A 36 -4.75 4.62 -5.04
CA LEU A 36 -4.65 4.15 -3.67
C LEU A 36 -5.35 5.11 -2.73
N GLN A 37 -6.03 4.55 -1.73
CA GLN A 37 -6.54 5.31 -0.61
C GLN A 37 -5.63 5.08 0.58
N PHE A 38 -5.11 6.16 1.14
CA PHE A 38 -4.22 6.10 2.30
C PHE A 38 -5.03 6.18 3.59
N THR A 39 -4.65 5.35 4.56
CA THR A 39 -5.31 5.37 5.88
C THR A 39 -4.69 6.40 6.82
N GLY A 40 -3.51 6.91 6.48
CA GLY A 40 -2.72 7.76 7.35
C GLY A 40 -1.72 6.99 8.21
N ASP A 41 -1.90 5.70 8.37
CA ASP A 41 -0.95 4.87 9.11
C ASP A 41 0.28 4.59 8.27
N HIS A 42 1.43 4.68 8.91
CA HIS A 42 2.71 4.40 8.25
C HIS A 42 3.74 3.92 9.26
N THR A 43 4.79 3.30 8.76
CA THR A 43 5.90 2.82 9.56
C THR A 43 7.20 3.30 8.93
N ASP A 44 8.04 3.96 9.71
CA ASP A 44 9.38 4.32 9.29
C ASP A 44 10.30 3.11 9.46
N GLY A 45 11.20 2.92 8.50
CA GLY A 45 12.13 1.81 8.55
C GLY A 45 13.28 2.01 7.58
N LYS A 46 14.01 0.92 7.34
CA LYS A 46 15.10 0.91 6.37
C LYS A 46 14.88 -0.21 5.38
N SER A 47 15.29 0.05 4.14
CA SER A 47 15.29 -0.97 3.11
C SER A 47 16.27 -2.08 3.51
N ASP A 48 15.80 -3.33 3.51
CA ASP A 48 16.63 -4.49 3.82
C ASP A 48 17.82 -4.63 2.87
N LYS A 49 17.64 -4.19 1.63
CA LYS A 49 18.63 -4.36 0.58
C LYS A 49 19.73 -3.31 0.62
N PHE A 50 19.41 -2.06 0.93
CA PHE A 50 20.34 -0.94 0.83
C PHE A 50 20.52 -0.15 2.13
N GLY A 51 19.78 -0.48 3.18
CA GLY A 51 19.82 0.26 4.43
C GLY A 51 19.37 1.71 4.31
N THR A 52 18.70 2.08 3.22
CA THR A 52 18.17 3.43 3.03
C THR A 52 16.86 3.60 3.78
N ASP A 53 16.64 4.81 4.28
CA ASP A 53 15.38 5.13 4.95
C ASP A 53 14.21 4.94 3.98
N GLN A 54 13.15 4.35 4.49
CA GLN A 54 11.92 4.19 3.73
C GLN A 54 10.70 4.32 4.64
N VAL A 55 9.59 4.71 4.05
CA VAL A 55 8.29 4.74 4.73
C VAL A 55 7.40 3.68 4.11
N THR A 56 6.76 2.89 4.95
CA THR A 56 5.76 1.92 4.52
C THR A 56 4.38 2.47 4.88
N TRP A 57 3.58 2.75 3.87
CA TRP A 57 2.24 3.31 4.00
C TRP A 57 1.21 2.19 3.97
N ASP A 58 0.25 2.25 4.88
CA ASP A 58 -0.94 1.39 4.82
C ASP A 58 -1.92 2.00 3.84
N VAL A 59 -2.28 1.23 2.82
CA VAL A 59 -3.10 1.71 1.71
C VAL A 59 -4.18 0.70 1.36
N ILE A 60 -5.21 1.19 0.69
CA ILE A 60 -6.26 0.38 0.08
C ILE A 60 -6.17 0.60 -1.42
N ASP A 61 -5.98 -0.48 -2.18
CA ASP A 61 -6.06 -0.41 -3.63
C ASP A 61 -7.53 -0.29 -4.02
N ILE A 62 -7.89 0.79 -4.70
CA ILE A 62 -9.28 1.05 -5.09
C ILE A 62 -9.84 -0.07 -5.97
N ASN A 63 -8.98 -0.72 -6.75
CA ASN A 63 -9.37 -1.82 -7.63
C ASN A 63 -9.39 -3.18 -6.93
N ASN A 64 -8.90 -3.27 -5.69
CA ASN A 64 -8.89 -4.50 -4.90
C ASN A 64 -8.99 -4.17 -3.41
N THR A 65 -10.20 -3.88 -2.96
CA THR A 65 -10.45 -3.44 -1.57
C THR A 65 -10.53 -4.58 -0.56
N PHE A 66 -10.47 -5.84 -1.02
CA PHE A 66 -10.63 -7.01 -0.15
C PHE A 66 -9.37 -7.34 0.65
N VAL A 67 -8.21 -6.91 0.19
CA VAL A 67 -6.93 -7.23 0.80
C VAL A 67 -6.25 -5.93 1.22
N PRO A 68 -5.81 -5.81 2.49
CA PRO A 68 -5.01 -4.66 2.88
C PRO A 68 -3.67 -4.69 2.15
N HIS A 69 -3.22 -3.53 1.72
CA HIS A 69 -1.98 -3.38 0.99
C HIS A 69 -1.03 -2.46 1.74
N LYS A 70 0.25 -2.64 1.49
CA LYS A 70 1.30 -1.74 1.95
C LYS A 70 2.15 -1.29 0.79
N TRP A 71 2.58 -0.05 0.84
CA TRP A 71 3.47 0.52 -0.15
C TRP A 71 4.69 1.10 0.55
N SER A 72 5.85 0.54 0.24
CA SER A 72 7.13 0.99 0.79
C SER A 72 7.85 1.85 -0.23
N VAL A 73 8.26 3.03 0.19
CA VAL A 73 8.92 3.98 -0.70
C VAL A 73 10.06 4.71 0.04
N SER A 74 11.20 4.79 -0.59
CA SER A 74 12.39 5.45 -0.02
C SER A 74 12.60 6.87 -0.55
N SER A 75 11.90 7.29 -1.59
CA SER A 75 11.99 8.64 -2.11
C SER A 75 11.51 9.67 -1.10
N LYS A 76 12.39 10.55 -0.65
CA LYS A 76 12.04 11.64 0.27
C LYS A 76 10.99 12.56 -0.33
N LYS A 77 11.12 12.87 -1.62
CA LYS A 77 10.18 13.72 -2.33
C LYS A 77 8.80 13.10 -2.42
N ALA A 78 8.71 11.80 -2.72
CA ALA A 78 7.44 11.09 -2.79
C ALA A 78 6.77 11.05 -1.41
N ASN A 79 7.50 10.72 -0.37
CA ASN A 79 6.97 10.67 1.00
C ASN A 79 6.49 12.05 1.47
N HIS A 80 7.23 13.09 1.14
CA HIS A 80 6.85 14.46 1.46
C HIS A 80 5.55 14.85 0.75
N THR A 81 5.43 14.53 -0.53
CA THR A 81 4.24 14.81 -1.33
C THR A 81 3.02 14.11 -0.77
N VAL A 82 3.14 12.80 -0.45
CA VAL A 82 2.05 12.04 0.17
C VAL A 82 1.64 12.68 1.49
N SER A 83 2.60 12.96 2.36
CA SER A 83 2.34 13.56 3.67
C SER A 83 1.59 14.88 3.54
N GLU A 84 1.97 15.73 2.61
CA GLU A 84 1.30 17.02 2.39
C GLU A 84 -0.15 16.86 1.95
N TYR A 85 -0.42 15.93 1.03
CA TYR A 85 -1.80 15.66 0.61
C TYR A 85 -2.64 15.14 1.77
N LEU A 86 -2.12 14.20 2.56
CA LEU A 86 -2.85 13.64 3.70
C LEU A 86 -3.15 14.70 4.76
N GLN A 87 -2.26 15.65 4.99
CA GLN A 87 -2.51 16.77 5.91
C GLN A 87 -3.64 17.69 5.46
N ARG A 88 -3.99 17.63 4.17
CA ARG A 88 -5.12 18.38 3.59
C ARG A 88 -6.35 17.50 3.42
N ASP A 89 -6.39 16.33 4.06
CA ASP A 89 -7.47 15.35 3.93
C ASP A 89 -7.66 14.79 2.51
N GLN A 90 -6.66 14.92 1.66
CA GLN A 90 -6.65 14.32 0.32
C GLN A 90 -6.00 12.94 0.40
N VAL A 91 -6.82 11.93 0.69
CA VAL A 91 -6.34 10.58 0.99
C VAL A 91 -6.38 9.63 -0.21
N GLN A 92 -7.08 10.00 -1.27
CA GLN A 92 -7.13 9.21 -2.50
C GLN A 92 -6.13 9.77 -3.51
N LEU A 93 -5.08 9.02 -3.75
CA LEU A 93 -3.97 9.45 -4.59
C LEU A 93 -3.72 8.47 -5.72
N ARG A 94 -3.47 9.01 -6.90
CA ARG A 94 -2.99 8.26 -8.04
C ARG A 94 -1.47 8.28 -8.02
N ILE A 95 -0.87 7.10 -7.98
CA ILE A 95 0.58 6.92 -7.92
C ILE A 95 1.04 6.28 -9.21
N LYS A 96 1.96 6.94 -9.90
CA LYS A 96 2.58 6.40 -11.11
C LYS A 96 4.09 6.37 -10.93
N ARG A 97 4.70 5.24 -11.26
CA ARG A 97 6.14 5.10 -11.29
C ARG A 97 6.68 5.40 -12.69
N ILE A 98 7.71 6.22 -12.75
CA ILE A 98 8.41 6.56 -13.99
C ILE A 98 9.89 6.24 -13.80
N GLY A 99 10.43 5.40 -14.67
CA GLY A 99 11.83 4.99 -14.60
C GLY A 99 12.10 3.81 -13.70
N GLU A 100 13.37 3.44 -13.61
CA GLU A 100 13.83 2.30 -12.82
C GLU A 100 15.11 2.65 -12.05
N GLY A 101 15.36 1.92 -10.96
CA GLY A 101 16.55 2.09 -10.15
C GLY A 101 16.69 3.52 -9.61
N THR A 102 17.88 4.09 -9.76
CA THR A 102 18.19 5.42 -9.24
C THR A 102 17.51 6.55 -10.02
N THR A 103 16.96 6.26 -11.20
CA THR A 103 16.23 7.23 -12.02
C THR A 103 14.73 7.21 -11.77
N THR A 104 14.26 6.43 -10.81
CA THR A 104 12.85 6.31 -10.49
C THR A 104 12.29 7.65 -10.04
N ARG A 105 11.16 8.03 -10.62
CA ARG A 105 10.36 9.19 -10.24
C ARG A 105 8.94 8.73 -9.92
N TRP A 106 8.30 9.46 -9.03
CA TRP A 106 6.94 9.19 -8.63
C TRP A 106 6.06 10.38 -8.99
N ASP A 107 5.04 10.11 -9.80
CA ASP A 107 4.02 11.09 -10.12
C ASP A 107 2.82 10.82 -9.22
N ILE A 108 2.52 11.75 -8.32
CA ILE A 108 1.53 11.58 -7.25
C ILE A 108 0.53 12.72 -7.35
N ASN A 109 -0.72 12.37 -7.62
CA ASN A 109 -1.79 13.35 -7.78
C ASN A 109 -3.07 12.86 -7.11
N PRO A 110 -3.85 13.76 -6.50
CA PRO A 110 -5.16 13.38 -5.97
C PRO A 110 -6.14 13.07 -7.11
N PHE A 111 -7.13 12.26 -6.77
CA PHE A 111 -8.21 11.96 -7.72
C PHE A 111 -9.57 11.94 -7.05
#